data_da74ff9acdb021c373e3f6fb5c5d0822
#
_entry.id   da74ff9acdb021c373e3f6fb5c5d0822
#
_cell.length_a   1.000
_cell.length_b   1.000
_cell.length_c   1.000
_cell.angle_alpha   90.00
_cell.angle_beta   90.00
_cell.angle_gamma   90.00
#
_symmetry.space_group_name_H-M   'P 1'
#
loop_
_entity.id
_entity.type
_entity.pdbx_description
1 polymer ?
#
loop_
_entity_poly.entity_id
_entity_poly.type
_entity_poly.pdbx_seq_one_letter_code
_entity_poly.pdbx_strand_id
1 'polypeptide(L)'
;MANTMPHGDAPDAVEGFRRCVEEVLRIADSTCGVEELDPELEHALRILRGNLDVRDRLEAEIVSLLDTPAEGVVELVSFVMHELRWPPVRAEIERRLAHPTGDVSNRRHYEAMLDAFHDSWRDKDLYRRYG
;
A
#
# COMPACT_ATOMS: atom_id res chain seq x y z
N MET A 1 -16.62 -29.26 -8.76
CA MET A 1 -16.31 -28.93 -8.54
C MET A 1 -15.98 -28.30 -8.04
N ALA A 2 -15.94 -28.29 -8.04
CA ALA A 2 -15.49 -27.76 -7.66
C ALA A 2 -15.12 -27.12 -7.18
N ASN A 3 -14.96 -26.95 -7.20
CA ASN A 3 -14.53 -26.42 -6.76
C ASN A 3 -14.25 -25.75 -6.13
N THR A 4 -14.14 -25.63 -6.20
CA THR A 4 -13.87 -25.04 -5.75
C THR A 4 -13.43 -24.62 -4.99
N MET A 5 -12.99 -24.41 -4.79
CA MET A 5 -12.49 -24.01 -4.18
C MET A 5 -12.12 -23.65 -3.25
N PRO A 6 -11.91 -23.84 -3.01
CA PRO A 6 -11.77 -23.15 -1.88
C PRO A 6 -10.56 -22.67 -1.51
N HIS A 7 -9.85 -23.00 -1.57
CA HIS A 7 -8.81 -22.45 -1.26
C HIS A 7 -8.52 -21.49 -2.03
N GLY A 8 -8.96 -21.28 -2.60
CA GLY A 8 -8.92 -20.13 -3.38
C GLY A 8 -8.89 -18.85 -2.62
N ASP A 9 -8.85 -18.89 -1.36
CA ASP A 9 -8.80 -17.67 -0.56
C ASP A 9 -7.57 -16.83 -0.86
N ALA A 10 -6.43 -17.49 -1.09
CA ALA A 10 -5.19 -16.78 -1.36
C ALA A 10 -5.29 -15.92 -2.62
N PRO A 11 -5.72 -16.48 -3.76
CA PRO A 11 -5.91 -15.66 -4.94
C PRO A 11 -6.92 -14.55 -4.73
N ASP A 12 -7.96 -14.81 -3.95
CA ASP A 12 -9.00 -13.83 -3.71
C ASP A 12 -8.44 -12.62 -2.96
N ALA A 13 -7.58 -12.85 -1.99
CA ALA A 13 -7.00 -11.74 -1.22
C ALA A 13 -6.12 -10.89 -2.09
N VAL A 14 -5.28 -11.51 -2.90
CA VAL A 14 -4.39 -10.79 -3.80
C VAL A 14 -5.20 -10.02 -4.83
N GLU A 15 -6.20 -10.66 -5.39
CA GLU A 15 -7.03 -9.99 -6.38
C GLU A 15 -7.80 -8.84 -5.77
N GLY A 16 -8.32 -9.04 -4.55
CA GLY A 16 -9.03 -7.97 -3.85
C GLY A 16 -8.12 -6.79 -3.57
N PHE A 17 -6.89 -7.06 -3.19
CA PHE A 17 -5.93 -5.99 -2.95
C PHE A 17 -5.63 -5.23 -4.24
N ARG A 18 -5.44 -5.96 -5.34
CA ARG A 18 -5.19 -5.32 -6.63
C ARG A 18 -6.33 -4.39 -7.03
N ARG A 19 -7.56 -4.81 -6.77
CA ARG A 19 -8.70 -3.95 -7.08
C ARG A 19 -8.71 -2.69 -6.23
N CYS A 20 -8.33 -2.81 -4.97
CA CYS A 20 -8.22 -1.64 -4.12
C CYS A 20 -7.16 -0.70 -4.65
N VAL A 21 -6.02 -1.25 -5.11
CA VAL A 21 -4.96 -0.43 -5.67
C VAL A 21 -5.48 0.34 -6.89
N GLU A 22 -6.15 -0.37 -7.78
CA GLU A 22 -6.68 0.28 -8.99
C GLU A 22 -7.65 1.39 -8.64
N GLU A 23 -8.50 1.15 -7.65
CA GLU A 23 -9.46 2.17 -7.24
C GLU A 23 -8.78 3.37 -6.61
N VAL A 24 -7.77 3.11 -5.77
CA VAL A 24 -7.00 4.20 -5.16
C VAL A 24 -6.35 5.06 -6.24
N LEU A 25 -5.74 4.41 -7.22
CA LEU A 25 -5.07 5.15 -8.29
C LEU A 25 -6.08 5.96 -9.11
N ARG A 26 -7.24 5.38 -9.37
CA ARG A 26 -8.28 6.08 -10.12
C ARG A 26 -8.76 7.30 -9.36
N ILE A 27 -9.01 7.14 -8.07
CA ILE A 27 -9.48 8.26 -7.26
C ILE A 27 -8.41 9.33 -7.14
N ALA A 28 -7.17 8.92 -6.90
CA ALA A 28 -6.08 9.89 -6.76
C ALA A 28 -5.89 10.70 -8.04
N ASP A 29 -6.16 10.08 -9.18
CA ASP A 29 -6.00 10.74 -10.46
C ASP A 29 -7.14 11.71 -10.77
N SER A 30 -8.31 11.48 -10.18
CA SER A 30 -9.50 12.25 -10.52
C SER A 30 -9.91 13.27 -9.47
N THR A 31 -9.36 13.18 -8.26
CA THR A 31 -9.74 14.11 -7.20
C THR A 31 -8.51 14.60 -6.49
N CYS A 32 -8.70 15.59 -5.63
CA CYS A 32 -7.61 16.14 -4.83
C CYS A 32 -7.73 15.82 -3.36
N GLY A 33 -8.81 15.20 -2.93
CA GLY A 33 -9.07 15.03 -1.51
C GLY A 33 -8.69 13.66 -0.99
N VAL A 34 -7.95 13.64 0.13
CA VAL A 34 -7.63 12.38 0.77
C VAL A 34 -8.88 11.70 1.34
N GLU A 35 -9.91 12.49 1.59
CA GLU A 35 -11.16 11.93 2.11
C GLU A 35 -11.78 10.93 1.16
N GLU A 36 -11.59 11.16 -0.14
CA GLU A 36 -12.12 10.23 -1.14
C GLU A 36 -11.40 8.90 -1.10
N LEU A 37 -10.16 8.90 -0.62
CA LEU A 37 -9.36 7.69 -0.59
C LEU A 37 -9.62 6.85 0.66
N ASP A 38 -10.10 7.47 1.74
CA ASP A 38 -10.22 6.78 3.02
C ASP A 38 -10.91 5.43 2.94
N PRO A 39 -12.08 5.30 2.33
CA PRO A 39 -12.74 4.00 2.31
C PRO A 39 -11.91 2.92 1.64
N GLU A 40 -11.24 3.26 0.55
CA GLU A 40 -10.43 2.27 -0.16
C GLU A 40 -9.16 1.93 0.58
N LEU A 41 -8.55 2.93 1.24
CA LEU A 41 -7.37 2.67 2.06
C LEU A 41 -7.72 1.76 3.23
N GLU A 42 -8.86 2.00 3.86
CA GLU A 42 -9.33 1.12 4.93
C GLU A 42 -9.59 -0.28 4.44
N HIS A 43 -10.20 -0.37 3.26
CA HIS A 43 -10.49 -1.68 2.67
C HIS A 43 -9.19 -2.45 2.40
N ALA A 44 -8.20 -1.76 1.81
CA ALA A 44 -6.92 -2.39 1.56
C ALA A 44 -6.27 -2.88 2.84
N LEU A 45 -6.29 -2.05 3.88
CA LEU A 45 -5.72 -2.43 5.17
C LEU A 45 -6.41 -3.67 5.74
N ARG A 46 -7.72 -3.74 5.62
CA ARG A 46 -8.47 -4.89 6.10
C ARG A 46 -8.08 -6.15 5.37
N ILE A 47 -7.88 -6.06 4.06
CA ILE A 47 -7.45 -7.22 3.28
C ILE A 47 -6.09 -7.70 3.76
N LEU A 48 -5.16 -6.76 3.96
CA LEU A 48 -3.83 -7.13 4.39
C LEU A 48 -3.82 -7.75 5.78
N ARG A 49 -4.60 -7.19 6.70
CA ARG A 49 -4.67 -7.73 8.05
C ARG A 49 -5.36 -9.07 8.12
N GLY A 50 -6.35 -9.26 7.28
CA GLY A 50 -7.18 -10.46 7.35
C GLY A 50 -6.63 -11.65 6.62
N ASN A 51 -5.51 -11.51 5.94
CA ASN A 51 -4.98 -12.59 5.09
C ASN A 51 -3.49 -12.79 5.32
N LEU A 52 -3.10 -12.88 6.58
CA LEU A 52 -1.69 -13.04 6.91
C LEU A 52 -1.11 -14.36 6.45
N ASP A 53 -1.96 -15.33 6.17
CA ASP A 53 -1.50 -16.61 5.64
C ASP A 53 -0.93 -16.47 4.23
N VAL A 54 -1.27 -15.40 3.51
CA VAL A 54 -0.70 -15.14 2.20
C VAL A 54 0.09 -13.83 2.21
N ARG A 55 0.60 -13.46 3.36
CA ARG A 55 1.32 -12.22 3.53
C ARG A 55 2.47 -12.08 2.54
N ASP A 56 3.19 -13.16 2.27
CA ASP A 56 4.31 -13.11 1.33
C ASP A 56 3.86 -12.60 -0.03
N ARG A 57 2.71 -13.07 -0.49
CA ARG A 57 2.20 -12.64 -1.77
C ARG A 57 1.74 -11.19 -1.74
N LEU A 58 1.13 -10.80 -0.63
CA LEU A 58 0.68 -9.42 -0.50
C LEU A 58 1.87 -8.47 -0.40
N GLU A 59 2.94 -8.88 0.28
CA GLU A 59 4.16 -8.08 0.31
C GLU A 59 4.71 -7.90 -1.09
N ALA A 60 4.70 -8.97 -1.88
CA ALA A 60 5.19 -8.89 -3.26
C ALA A 60 4.35 -7.92 -4.09
N GLU A 61 3.05 -7.89 -3.86
CA GLU A 61 2.20 -6.93 -4.55
C GLU A 61 2.56 -5.50 -4.19
N ILE A 62 2.79 -5.24 -2.91
CA ILE A 62 3.17 -3.91 -2.48
C ILE A 62 4.53 -3.52 -3.06
N VAL A 63 5.48 -4.46 -3.02
CA VAL A 63 6.82 -4.18 -3.56
C VAL A 63 6.74 -3.84 -5.05
N SER A 64 5.89 -4.54 -5.79
CA SER A 64 5.78 -4.25 -7.21
C SER A 64 5.20 -2.87 -7.49
N LEU A 65 4.41 -2.33 -6.57
CA LEU A 65 3.91 -0.96 -6.72
C LEU A 65 5.03 0.06 -6.63
N LEU A 66 6.12 -0.29 -5.96
CA LEU A 66 7.24 0.62 -5.81
C LEU A 66 7.97 0.85 -7.12
N ASP A 67 7.75 0.01 -8.12
CA ASP A 67 8.40 0.18 -9.43
C ASP A 67 7.89 1.43 -10.14
N THR A 68 6.65 1.81 -9.89
CA THR A 68 6.09 3.00 -10.50
C THR A 68 5.39 3.83 -9.43
N PRO A 69 6.19 4.46 -8.56
CA PRO A 69 5.60 5.24 -7.48
C PRO A 69 4.90 6.48 -8.05
N ALA A 70 3.66 6.64 -7.64
CA ALA A 70 2.86 7.78 -8.00
C ALA A 70 2.15 8.22 -6.73
N GLU A 71 1.46 9.36 -6.80
CA GLU A 71 0.82 9.87 -5.60
C GLU A 71 -0.10 8.84 -4.95
N GLY A 72 -0.91 8.17 -5.74
CA GLY A 72 -1.82 7.18 -5.18
C GLY A 72 -1.09 6.04 -4.52
N VAL A 73 0.03 5.60 -5.12
CA VAL A 73 0.85 4.54 -4.52
C VAL A 73 1.44 5.03 -3.20
N VAL A 74 1.94 6.25 -3.17
CA VAL A 74 2.52 6.79 -1.95
C VAL A 74 1.47 6.82 -0.83
N GLU A 75 0.27 7.29 -1.16
CA GLU A 75 -0.80 7.35 -0.17
C GLU A 75 -1.14 5.97 0.35
N LEU A 76 -1.29 5.01 -0.54
CA LEU A 76 -1.67 3.66 -0.15
C LEU A 76 -0.60 3.00 0.71
N VAL A 77 0.64 3.00 0.23
CA VAL A 77 1.72 2.33 0.95
C VAL A 77 1.95 3.00 2.30
N SER A 78 1.94 4.33 2.33
CA SER A 78 2.13 5.05 3.58
C SER A 78 1.04 4.69 4.59
N PHE A 79 -0.21 4.69 4.15
CA PHE A 79 -1.31 4.41 5.05
C PHE A 79 -1.21 2.99 5.62
N VAL A 80 -1.08 1.99 4.77
CA VAL A 80 -1.09 0.61 5.25
C VAL A 80 0.17 0.27 6.02
N MET A 81 1.32 0.83 5.66
CA MET A 81 2.56 0.53 6.36
C MET A 81 2.66 1.30 7.67
N HIS A 82 2.01 2.43 7.78
CA HIS A 82 1.95 3.09 9.10
C HIS A 82 1.29 2.17 10.12
N GLU A 83 0.31 1.40 9.68
CA GLU A 83 -0.39 0.48 10.56
C GLU A 83 0.34 -0.86 10.71
N LEU A 84 0.86 -1.40 9.62
CA LEU A 84 1.39 -2.76 9.61
C LEU A 84 2.90 -2.83 9.80
N ARG A 85 3.63 -1.88 9.26
CA ARG A 85 5.09 -1.77 9.42
C ARG A 85 5.81 -3.05 9.05
N TRP A 86 5.46 -3.62 7.91
CA TRP A 86 6.07 -4.87 7.47
C TRP A 86 7.53 -4.64 7.07
N PRO A 87 8.48 -5.31 7.76
CA PRO A 87 9.90 -5.05 7.52
C PRO A 87 10.37 -5.30 6.08
N PRO A 88 9.89 -6.32 5.37
CA PRO A 88 10.37 -6.51 3.99
C PRO A 88 10.02 -5.34 3.08
N VAL A 89 8.86 -4.71 3.29
CA VAL A 89 8.48 -3.56 2.48
C VAL A 89 9.40 -2.39 2.79
N ARG A 90 9.64 -2.14 4.07
CA ARG A 90 10.56 -1.08 4.48
C ARG A 90 11.95 -1.29 3.90
N ALA A 91 12.45 -2.52 4.01
CA ALA A 91 13.80 -2.82 3.52
C ALA A 91 13.91 -2.56 2.03
N GLU A 92 12.88 -2.89 1.28
CA GLU A 92 12.90 -2.67 -0.16
C GLU A 92 12.92 -1.18 -0.48
N ILE A 93 12.14 -0.38 0.25
CA ILE A 93 12.14 1.07 0.02
C ILE A 93 13.51 1.63 0.34
N GLU A 94 14.12 1.20 1.44
CA GLU A 94 15.45 1.67 1.82
C GLU A 94 16.48 1.29 0.77
N ARG A 95 16.37 0.09 0.22
CA ARG A 95 17.30 -0.36 -0.81
C ARG A 95 17.20 0.53 -2.06
N ARG A 96 15.98 0.88 -2.44
CA ARG A 96 15.80 1.73 -3.62
C ARG A 96 16.32 3.14 -3.39
N LEU A 97 16.21 3.63 -2.18
CA LEU A 97 16.78 4.94 -1.85
C LEU A 97 18.29 4.93 -1.86
N ALA A 98 18.90 3.82 -1.41
CA ALA A 98 20.35 3.72 -1.36
C ALA A 98 20.96 3.58 -2.75
N HIS A 99 20.19 3.06 -3.70
CA HIS A 99 20.68 2.82 -5.06
C HIS A 99 19.77 3.44 -6.09
N PRO A 100 19.67 4.77 -6.09
CA PRO A 100 18.77 5.43 -7.04
C PRO A 100 19.27 5.24 -8.45
N THR A 101 18.36 4.90 -9.34
CA THR A 101 18.71 4.69 -10.73
C THR A 101 17.87 5.60 -11.58
N GLY A 102 18.30 6.83 -11.71
CA GLY A 102 17.65 7.71 -12.65
C GLY A 102 16.79 8.77 -12.02
N ASP A 103 15.50 8.56 -12.00
CA ASP A 103 14.55 9.62 -11.71
C ASP A 103 14.60 10.08 -10.25
N VAL A 104 15.08 11.30 -10.02
CA VAL A 104 15.18 11.85 -8.68
C VAL A 104 13.82 12.14 -8.07
N SER A 105 12.77 12.25 -8.88
CA SER A 105 11.44 12.49 -8.33
C SER A 105 10.94 11.28 -7.55
N ASN A 106 11.39 10.09 -7.91
CA ASN A 106 11.00 8.89 -7.17
C ASN A 106 11.59 8.87 -5.78
N ARG A 107 12.75 9.51 -5.61
CA ARG A 107 13.37 9.57 -4.28
C ARG A 107 12.44 10.20 -3.27
N ARG A 108 11.78 11.27 -3.66
CA ARG A 108 10.85 11.95 -2.77
C ARG A 108 9.70 11.04 -2.37
N HIS A 109 9.21 10.25 -3.33
CA HIS A 109 8.15 9.31 -3.05
C HIS A 109 8.58 8.25 -2.04
N TYR A 110 9.78 7.71 -2.22
CA TYR A 110 10.29 6.68 -1.29
C TYR A 110 10.51 7.26 0.09
N GLU A 111 11.02 8.48 0.17
CA GLU A 111 11.22 9.12 1.46
C GLU A 111 9.89 9.32 2.19
N ALA A 112 8.86 9.71 1.46
CA ALA A 112 7.56 9.91 2.06
C ALA A 112 7.00 8.60 2.60
N MET A 113 7.18 7.51 1.85
CA MET A 113 6.70 6.21 2.32
C MET A 113 7.46 5.73 3.53
N LEU A 114 8.78 5.96 3.59
CA LEU A 114 9.55 5.58 4.77
C LEU A 114 9.10 6.34 6.00
N ASP A 115 8.73 7.58 5.82
CA ASP A 115 8.31 8.41 6.94
C ASP A 115 7.11 7.80 7.65
N ALA A 116 6.27 7.11 6.92
CA ALA A 116 5.07 6.51 7.51
C ALA A 116 5.39 5.35 8.46
N PHE A 117 6.61 4.82 8.43
CA PHE A 117 7.01 3.77 9.34
C PHE A 117 7.34 4.30 10.73
N HIS A 118 7.26 5.59 10.93
CA HIS A 118 7.54 6.21 12.21
C HIS A 118 6.25 6.58 12.94
N ASP A 119 6.30 6.56 14.25
CA ASP A 119 5.15 6.93 15.07
C ASP A 119 4.72 8.36 14.84
N SER A 120 5.66 9.21 14.49
CA SER A 120 5.40 10.65 14.34
C SER A 120 5.04 11.02 12.91
N TRP A 121 4.52 10.08 12.15
CA TRP A 121 4.11 10.35 10.77
C TRP A 121 3.10 11.48 10.75
N ARG A 122 3.44 12.56 10.05
CA ARG A 122 2.64 13.77 10.07
C ARG A 122 1.26 13.60 9.48
N ASP A 123 1.16 12.79 8.44
CA ASP A 123 -0.07 12.66 7.70
C ASP A 123 -1.10 11.76 8.38
N LYS A 124 -0.74 11.17 9.50
CA LYS A 124 -1.66 10.24 10.15
C LYS A 124 -2.99 10.89 10.52
N ASP A 125 -2.97 12.16 10.78
CA ASP A 125 -4.18 12.88 11.17
C ASP A 125 -5.10 13.16 10.01
N LEU A 126 -4.63 13.02 8.80
CA LEU A 126 -5.46 13.18 7.61
C LEU A 126 -6.47 12.06 7.47
N TYR A 127 -6.16 10.90 8.04
CA TYR A 127 -7.00 9.72 7.91
C TYR A 127 -7.72 9.49 9.21
N ARG A 128 -8.91 10.03 9.30
CA ARG A 128 -9.66 10.07 10.56
C ARG A 128 -10.55 8.86 10.74
N ARG A 129 -10.10 7.75 10.35
CA ARG A 129 -10.92 6.56 10.33
C ARG A 129 -11.24 6.00 11.72
N TYR A 130 -10.52 6.46 12.70
CA TYR A 130 -10.81 5.94 14.00
C TYR A 130 -11.71 6.83 14.72
N GLY A 131 -12.49 7.37 14.26
CA GLY A 131 -13.43 8.13 15.02
C GLY A 131 -13.08 8.39 16.44
#